data_31865e75d747728337c96fd8fd4cf839
#
_entry.id   31865e75d747728337c96fd8fd4cf839
#
_cell.length_a   1.000
_cell.length_b   1.000
_cell.length_c   1.000
_cell.angle_alpha   90.00
_cell.angle_beta   90.00
_cell.angle_gamma   90.00
#
_symmetry.space_group_name_H-M   'P 1'
#
loop_
_entity.id
_entity.type
_entity.pdbx_description
1 polymer ?
#
loop_
_entity_poly.entity_id
_entity_poly.type
_entity_poly.pdbx_seq_one_letter_code
_entity_poly.pdbx_strand_id
1 'polypeptide(L)'
;MIEGNSGEIILEKNKDTELVPASITKIMTLTLIMEALEEGKIQLTDSVSVSEYAASMGGSQVFLEPNETQTVDTMIKCISIASANDAAVAMAEKIAGSEPNFVKKMNEKAKELGMKHTQFKNCTGLDDDIKSGHFSSAYDVGLMSRELIMKHPGISKYSTVWMDTITHKTKKGESQFGLTNTNKLVRFYDGITGLKTGSTSKAKYCLSATAKRNGLNLIAVVM
;
A
#
# COMPACT_ATOMS: atom_id res chain seq x y z
N MET A 1 -16.90 3.14 8.54
CA MET A 1 -17.25 2.41 7.32
C MET A 1 -17.88 3.36 6.33
N ILE A 2 -17.47 3.30 5.08
CA ILE A 2 -17.89 4.22 4.00
C ILE A 2 -18.47 3.38 2.84
N GLU A 3 -19.52 3.88 2.18
CA GLU A 3 -19.98 3.34 0.90
C GLU A 3 -19.13 3.96 -0.23
N GLY A 4 -18.56 3.11 -1.08
CA GLY A 4 -17.54 3.53 -2.05
C GLY A 4 -18.06 4.45 -3.16
N ASN A 5 -19.26 4.23 -3.68
CA ASN A 5 -19.78 5.04 -4.80
C ASN A 5 -20.17 6.46 -4.32
N SER A 6 -20.95 6.55 -3.26
CA SER A 6 -21.45 7.83 -2.73
C SER A 6 -20.42 8.56 -1.84
N GLY A 7 -19.55 7.80 -1.15
CA GLY A 7 -18.70 8.33 -0.08
C GLY A 7 -19.44 8.52 1.25
N GLU A 8 -20.69 8.03 1.35
CA GLU A 8 -21.50 8.15 2.57
C GLU A 8 -20.90 7.35 3.73
N ILE A 9 -20.88 7.95 4.91
CA ILE A 9 -20.43 7.29 6.14
C ILE A 9 -21.59 6.47 6.70
N ILE A 10 -21.43 5.14 6.70
CA ILE A 10 -22.44 4.21 7.23
C ILE A 10 -22.26 4.02 8.75
N LEU A 11 -21.02 3.98 9.22
CA LEU A 11 -20.68 3.80 10.64
C LEU A 11 -19.39 4.54 10.96
N GLU A 12 -19.38 5.27 12.05
CA GLU A 12 -18.17 5.96 12.54
C GLU A 12 -18.00 5.82 14.04
N LYS A 13 -16.75 5.79 14.46
CA LYS A 13 -16.33 5.94 15.86
C LYS A 13 -14.94 6.55 15.87
N ASN A 14 -14.79 7.71 16.50
CA ASN A 14 -13.50 8.41 16.62
C ASN A 14 -12.80 8.58 15.25
N LYS A 15 -13.57 8.83 14.18
CA LYS A 15 -13.11 8.73 12.79
C LYS A 15 -11.97 9.68 12.43
N ASP A 16 -11.84 10.80 13.13
CA ASP A 16 -10.85 11.85 12.87
C ASP A 16 -9.66 11.81 13.85
N THR A 17 -9.59 10.81 14.74
CA THR A 17 -8.45 10.66 15.67
C THR A 17 -7.20 10.31 14.90
N GLU A 18 -6.15 11.11 15.11
CA GLU A 18 -4.83 10.90 14.52
C GLU A 18 -4.11 9.72 15.20
N LEU A 19 -3.82 8.70 14.43
CA LEU A 19 -3.17 7.47 14.86
C LEU A 19 -2.03 7.10 13.91
N VAL A 20 -1.09 6.29 14.38
CA VAL A 20 0.00 5.76 13.54
C VAL A 20 -0.59 4.72 12.56
N PRO A 21 -0.45 4.92 11.24
CA PRO A 21 -1.13 4.07 10.25
C PRO A 21 -0.41 2.75 9.96
N ALA A 22 0.84 2.57 10.39
CA ALA A 22 1.66 1.43 10.00
C ALA A 22 1.62 1.21 8.46
N SER A 23 1.64 -0.05 8.01
CA SER A 23 1.63 -0.39 6.57
C SER A 23 0.34 -0.05 5.82
N ILE A 24 -0.69 0.48 6.49
CA ILE A 24 -1.84 1.09 5.78
C ILE A 24 -1.39 2.29 4.93
N THR A 25 -0.29 2.95 5.30
CA THR A 25 0.42 3.95 4.50
C THR A 25 0.60 3.52 3.03
N LYS A 26 0.83 2.23 2.78
CA LYS A 26 1.05 1.70 1.42
C LYS A 26 -0.19 1.76 0.51
N ILE A 27 -1.37 2.05 1.05
CA ILE A 27 -2.54 2.35 0.21
C ILE A 27 -2.24 3.61 -0.62
N MET A 28 -1.69 4.68 -0.03
CA MET A 28 -1.28 5.87 -0.76
C MET A 28 -0.13 5.56 -1.73
N THR A 29 0.82 4.74 -1.32
CA THR A 29 1.92 4.29 -2.21
C THR A 29 1.38 3.57 -3.44
N LEU A 30 0.46 2.62 -3.25
CA LEU A 30 -0.20 1.90 -4.35
C LEU A 30 -1.06 2.84 -5.22
N THR A 31 -1.75 3.82 -4.63
CA THR A 31 -2.50 4.83 -5.38
C THR A 31 -1.60 5.57 -6.36
N LEU A 32 -0.46 6.11 -5.90
CA LEU A 32 0.47 6.82 -6.77
C LEU A 32 1.14 5.93 -7.81
N ILE A 33 1.36 4.65 -7.52
CA ILE A 33 1.86 3.67 -8.50
C ILE A 33 0.82 3.43 -9.59
N MET A 34 -0.45 3.23 -9.22
CA MET A 34 -1.53 3.03 -10.17
C MET A 34 -1.78 4.27 -11.03
N GLU A 35 -1.72 5.46 -10.45
CA GLU A 35 -1.76 6.72 -11.20
C GLU A 35 -0.63 6.80 -12.24
N ALA A 36 0.60 6.50 -11.83
CA ALA A 36 1.74 6.54 -12.74
C ALA A 36 1.60 5.54 -13.92
N LEU A 37 0.96 4.38 -13.70
CA LEU A 37 0.62 3.42 -14.74
C LEU A 37 -0.43 3.99 -15.71
N GLU A 38 -1.51 4.55 -15.19
CA GLU A 38 -2.62 5.08 -16.00
C GLU A 38 -2.21 6.32 -16.79
N GLU A 39 -1.32 7.14 -16.24
CA GLU A 39 -0.71 8.28 -16.92
C GLU A 39 0.37 7.88 -17.95
N GLY A 40 0.70 6.59 -18.06
CA GLY A 40 1.72 6.08 -18.96
C GLY A 40 3.16 6.46 -18.59
N LYS A 41 3.39 6.94 -17.35
CA LYS A 41 4.74 7.27 -16.83
C LYS A 41 5.59 6.03 -16.59
N ILE A 42 4.94 4.91 -16.28
CA ILE A 42 5.54 3.59 -16.13
C ILE A 42 4.63 2.54 -16.77
N GLN A 43 5.20 1.37 -17.09
CA GLN A 43 4.48 0.21 -17.60
C GLN A 43 4.68 -1.00 -16.68
N LEU A 44 3.75 -1.94 -16.67
CA LEU A 44 3.84 -3.16 -15.85
C LEU A 44 5.11 -3.97 -16.14
N THR A 45 5.62 -3.91 -17.36
CA THR A 45 6.81 -4.61 -17.82
C THR A 45 8.12 -3.86 -17.57
N ASP A 46 8.05 -2.61 -17.12
CA ASP A 46 9.25 -1.82 -16.85
C ASP A 46 10.09 -2.45 -15.75
N SER A 47 11.41 -2.39 -15.93
CA SER A 47 12.37 -2.82 -14.93
C SER A 47 12.49 -1.78 -13.80
N VAL A 48 12.46 -2.27 -12.57
CA VAL A 48 12.70 -1.52 -11.34
C VAL A 48 13.99 -2.04 -10.73
N SER A 49 15.02 -1.22 -10.67
CA SER A 49 16.28 -1.54 -9.99
C SER A 49 16.17 -1.26 -8.49
N VAL A 50 16.67 -2.17 -7.69
CA VAL A 50 16.65 -2.07 -6.23
C VAL A 50 17.93 -1.37 -5.76
N SER A 51 17.78 -0.24 -5.07
CA SER A 51 18.91 0.47 -4.46
C SER A 51 19.39 -0.23 -3.18
N GLU A 52 20.58 0.13 -2.71
CA GLU A 52 21.07 -0.31 -1.38
C GLU A 52 20.12 0.14 -0.28
N TYR A 53 19.56 1.35 -0.40
CA TYR A 53 18.60 1.87 0.56
C TYR A 53 17.29 1.06 0.56
N ALA A 54 16.69 0.78 -0.59
CA ALA A 54 15.50 -0.06 -0.68
C ALA A 54 15.74 -1.47 -0.11
N ALA A 55 16.87 -2.09 -0.45
CA ALA A 55 17.24 -3.41 0.05
C ALA A 55 17.52 -3.44 1.56
N SER A 56 17.87 -2.31 2.18
CA SER A 56 18.13 -2.20 3.62
C SER A 56 16.87 -2.07 4.48
N MET A 57 15.68 -1.99 3.86
CA MET A 57 14.44 -1.79 4.60
C MET A 57 14.15 -2.96 5.56
N GLY A 58 13.80 -2.59 6.80
CA GLY A 58 13.33 -3.52 7.81
C GLY A 58 11.82 -3.82 7.73
N GLY A 59 11.33 -4.57 8.71
CA GLY A 59 9.92 -4.93 8.82
C GLY A 59 9.49 -5.97 7.77
N SER A 60 8.29 -5.82 7.20
CA SER A 60 7.80 -6.71 6.14
C SER A 60 8.57 -6.46 4.85
N GLN A 61 9.19 -7.48 4.29
CA GLN A 61 10.02 -7.41 3.10
C GLN A 61 9.98 -8.73 2.32
N VAL A 62 10.40 -8.68 1.08
CA VAL A 62 10.58 -9.87 0.22
C VAL A 62 12.06 -10.15 -0.05
N PHE A 63 12.95 -9.48 0.68
CA PHE A 63 14.41 -9.66 0.65
C PHE A 63 15.05 -9.39 -0.71
N LEU A 64 14.64 -8.30 -1.36
CA LEU A 64 15.27 -7.82 -2.58
C LEU A 64 16.74 -7.47 -2.32
N GLU A 65 17.65 -7.97 -3.19
CA GLU A 65 19.07 -7.66 -3.09
C GLU A 65 19.42 -6.34 -3.81
N PRO A 66 20.47 -5.61 -3.37
CA PRO A 66 20.96 -4.44 -4.09
C PRO A 66 21.31 -4.77 -5.54
N ASN A 67 20.88 -3.91 -6.47
CA ASN A 67 20.99 -4.07 -7.92
C ASN A 67 20.18 -5.23 -8.51
N GLU A 68 19.39 -5.93 -7.74
CA GLU A 68 18.35 -6.80 -8.28
C GLU A 68 17.36 -5.99 -9.09
N THR A 69 16.80 -6.60 -10.14
CA THR A 69 15.77 -5.97 -10.96
C THR A 69 14.52 -6.84 -10.98
N GLN A 70 13.39 -6.19 -10.79
CA GLN A 70 12.07 -6.82 -10.88
C GLN A 70 11.18 -5.97 -11.80
N THR A 71 10.08 -6.53 -12.29
CA THR A 71 9.11 -5.74 -13.04
C THR A 71 8.22 -4.91 -12.11
N VAL A 72 7.63 -3.82 -12.62
CA VAL A 72 6.61 -3.03 -11.91
C VAL A 72 5.46 -3.95 -11.43
N ASP A 73 5.00 -4.89 -12.28
CA ASP A 73 3.97 -5.88 -11.91
C ASP A 73 4.37 -6.70 -10.67
N THR A 74 5.60 -7.22 -10.66
CA THR A 74 6.13 -7.96 -9.51
C THR A 74 6.21 -7.09 -8.26
N MET A 75 6.66 -5.83 -8.38
CA MET A 75 6.73 -4.91 -7.23
C MET A 75 5.35 -4.62 -6.64
N ILE A 76 4.34 -4.41 -7.48
CA ILE A 76 2.95 -4.22 -6.99
C ILE A 76 2.46 -5.47 -6.24
N LYS A 77 2.75 -6.68 -6.73
CA LYS A 77 2.44 -7.93 -6.01
C LYS A 77 3.10 -7.97 -4.64
N CYS A 78 4.40 -7.66 -4.56
CA CYS A 78 5.14 -7.64 -3.30
C CYS A 78 4.54 -6.66 -2.28
N ILE A 79 4.17 -5.46 -2.73
CA ILE A 79 3.59 -4.41 -1.89
C ILE A 79 2.18 -4.80 -1.42
N SER A 80 1.33 -5.23 -2.34
CA SER A 80 -0.08 -5.50 -2.08
C SER A 80 -0.29 -6.77 -1.26
N ILE A 81 0.40 -7.86 -1.61
CA ILE A 81 0.21 -9.19 -1.01
C ILE A 81 1.03 -9.31 0.28
N ALA A 82 2.35 -9.14 0.19
CA ALA A 82 3.26 -9.36 1.31
C ALA A 82 3.57 -8.10 2.13
N SER A 83 3.05 -6.94 1.72
CA SER A 83 3.31 -5.67 2.42
C SER A 83 4.79 -5.23 2.39
N ALA A 84 5.54 -5.60 1.36
CA ALA A 84 6.98 -5.43 1.25
C ALA A 84 7.43 -3.97 1.30
N ASN A 85 8.29 -3.63 2.26
CA ASN A 85 8.85 -2.28 2.43
C ASN A 85 9.93 -1.99 1.40
N ASP A 86 10.80 -2.95 1.13
CA ASP A 86 11.85 -2.90 0.10
C ASP A 86 11.27 -2.59 -1.29
N ALA A 87 10.22 -3.32 -1.68
CA ALA A 87 9.52 -3.08 -2.94
C ALA A 87 8.83 -1.70 -2.98
N ALA A 88 8.25 -1.24 -1.85
CA ALA A 88 7.60 0.07 -1.77
C ALA A 88 8.61 1.22 -1.97
N VAL A 89 9.78 1.14 -1.33
CA VAL A 89 10.85 2.12 -1.50
C VAL A 89 11.41 2.11 -2.92
N ALA A 90 11.69 0.92 -3.49
CA ALA A 90 12.17 0.80 -4.86
C ALA A 90 11.19 1.43 -5.88
N MET A 91 9.88 1.24 -5.69
CA MET A 91 8.86 1.87 -6.51
C MET A 91 8.79 3.39 -6.31
N ALA A 92 8.94 3.87 -5.07
CA ALA A 92 9.01 5.30 -4.78
C ALA A 92 10.20 5.98 -5.48
N GLU A 93 11.36 5.33 -5.45
CA GLU A 93 12.56 5.78 -6.16
C GLU A 93 12.36 5.77 -7.68
N LYS A 94 11.75 4.71 -8.23
CA LYS A 94 11.44 4.61 -9.67
C LYS A 94 10.54 5.75 -10.16
N ILE A 95 9.53 6.14 -9.38
CA ILE A 95 8.51 7.13 -9.78
C ILE A 95 8.98 8.57 -9.52
N ALA A 96 9.70 8.81 -8.42
CA ALA A 96 10.03 10.16 -7.97
C ALA A 96 11.53 10.43 -7.83
N GLY A 97 12.38 9.48 -8.20
CA GLY A 97 13.84 9.57 -8.08
C GLY A 97 14.37 9.40 -6.65
N SER A 98 13.51 9.52 -5.63
CA SER A 98 13.84 9.26 -4.23
C SER A 98 12.58 9.11 -3.39
N GLU A 99 12.68 8.40 -2.25
CA GLU A 99 11.58 8.30 -1.30
C GLU A 99 11.13 9.67 -0.76
N PRO A 100 12.02 10.63 -0.37
CA PRO A 100 11.57 11.95 0.07
C PRO A 100 10.75 12.71 -0.98
N ASN A 101 11.08 12.61 -2.25
CA ASN A 101 10.29 13.21 -3.32
C ASN A 101 8.94 12.50 -3.50
N PHE A 102 8.91 11.19 -3.34
CA PHE A 102 7.68 10.43 -3.38
C PHE A 102 6.76 10.78 -2.21
N VAL A 103 7.31 10.95 -1.01
CA VAL A 103 6.56 11.39 0.19
C VAL A 103 5.94 12.78 0.00
N LYS A 104 6.60 13.70 -0.71
CA LYS A 104 5.98 14.99 -1.09
C LYS A 104 4.72 14.75 -1.92
N LYS A 105 4.80 13.90 -2.94
CA LYS A 105 3.63 13.52 -3.77
C LYS A 105 2.53 12.86 -2.95
N MET A 106 2.87 11.98 -2.00
CA MET A 106 1.89 11.37 -1.08
C MET A 106 1.14 12.43 -0.27
N ASN A 107 1.84 13.43 0.26
CA ASN A 107 1.23 14.51 1.04
C ASN A 107 0.43 15.50 0.16
N GLU A 108 0.86 15.73 -1.08
CA GLU A 108 0.09 16.51 -2.07
C GLU A 108 -1.21 15.80 -2.41
N LYS A 109 -1.17 14.48 -2.67
CA LYS A 109 -2.35 13.66 -2.93
C LYS A 109 -3.27 13.59 -1.72
N ALA A 110 -2.73 13.49 -0.52
CA ALA A 110 -3.54 13.54 0.71
C ALA A 110 -4.33 14.85 0.82
N LYS A 111 -3.72 16.00 0.49
CA LYS A 111 -4.43 17.29 0.44
C LYS A 111 -5.50 17.32 -0.63
N GLU A 112 -5.21 16.82 -1.84
CA GLU A 112 -6.16 16.71 -2.95
C GLU A 112 -7.40 15.91 -2.55
N LEU A 113 -7.21 14.79 -1.83
CA LEU A 113 -8.27 13.94 -1.33
C LEU A 113 -9.01 14.50 -0.10
N GLY A 114 -8.59 15.64 0.43
CA GLY A 114 -9.18 16.25 1.62
C GLY A 114 -8.86 15.51 2.93
N MET A 115 -7.75 14.77 2.99
CA MET A 115 -7.28 14.04 4.18
C MET A 115 -6.68 15.02 5.19
N LYS A 116 -7.53 15.58 6.06
CA LYS A 116 -7.17 16.68 6.98
C LYS A 116 -6.34 16.24 8.17
N HIS A 117 -6.40 14.95 8.51
CA HIS A 117 -5.74 14.33 9.66
C HIS A 117 -4.67 13.34 9.20
N THR A 118 -3.92 13.70 8.14
CA THR A 118 -2.90 12.81 7.58
C THR A 118 -1.62 13.56 7.25
N GLN A 119 -0.50 12.98 7.66
CA GLN A 119 0.82 13.37 7.24
C GLN A 119 1.69 12.14 7.07
N PHE A 120 2.33 12.01 5.91
CA PHE A 120 3.28 10.95 5.62
C PHE A 120 4.72 11.43 5.79
N LYS A 121 5.58 10.56 6.35
CA LYS A 121 7.04 10.76 6.49
C LYS A 121 7.84 9.76 5.67
N ASN A 122 7.24 8.62 5.32
CA ASN A 122 7.80 7.60 4.44
C ASN A 122 6.69 6.94 3.62
N CYS A 123 7.07 6.09 2.67
CA CYS A 123 6.14 5.38 1.79
C CYS A 123 5.72 4.00 2.31
N THR A 124 6.25 3.56 3.44
CA THR A 124 6.08 2.20 3.96
C THR A 124 5.17 2.11 5.18
N GLY A 125 5.16 3.14 6.02
CA GLY A 125 4.52 3.14 7.34
C GLY A 125 5.37 2.51 8.44
N LEU A 126 6.64 2.22 8.17
CA LEU A 126 7.60 1.81 9.20
C LEU A 126 7.85 3.00 10.13
N ASP A 127 7.77 2.78 11.45
CA ASP A 127 7.77 3.86 12.43
C ASP A 127 8.91 3.79 13.45
N ASP A 128 9.88 2.90 13.25
CA ASP A 128 10.99 2.67 14.19
C ASP A 128 11.82 3.95 14.41
N ASP A 129 12.15 4.67 13.35
CA ASP A 129 12.95 5.90 13.39
C ASP A 129 12.10 7.19 13.43
N ILE A 130 10.77 7.07 13.40
CA ILE A 130 9.87 8.22 13.40
C ILE A 130 9.42 8.57 14.80
N LYS A 131 9.90 9.70 15.32
CA LYS A 131 9.48 10.21 16.64
C LYS A 131 8.05 10.76 16.60
N SER A 132 7.66 11.46 15.52
CA SER A 132 6.34 12.09 15.37
C SER A 132 6.08 12.52 13.92
N GLY A 133 4.83 12.87 13.61
CA GLY A 133 4.45 13.47 12.33
C GLY A 133 4.18 12.46 11.21
N HIS A 134 4.06 11.18 11.50
CA HIS A 134 3.54 10.16 10.59
C HIS A 134 2.24 9.63 11.17
N PHE A 135 1.12 10.12 10.70
CA PHE A 135 -0.20 9.80 11.23
C PHE A 135 -1.27 9.86 10.14
N SER A 136 -2.39 9.23 10.42
CA SER A 136 -3.62 9.31 9.63
C SER A 136 -4.82 9.09 10.56
N SER A 137 -6.02 9.25 10.04
CA SER A 137 -7.25 8.91 10.75
C SER A 137 -8.03 7.81 10.01
N ALA A 138 -8.95 7.16 10.71
CA ALA A 138 -9.78 6.13 10.09
C ALA A 138 -10.60 6.67 8.91
N TYR A 139 -11.04 7.93 8.97
CA TYR A 139 -11.75 8.58 7.89
C TYR A 139 -10.84 8.84 6.69
N ASP A 140 -9.67 9.42 6.92
CA ASP A 140 -8.70 9.72 5.87
C ASP A 140 -8.19 8.44 5.18
N VAL A 141 -7.96 7.38 5.96
CA VAL A 141 -7.66 6.05 5.38
C VAL A 141 -8.82 5.56 4.51
N GLY A 142 -10.07 5.81 4.92
CA GLY A 142 -11.25 5.53 4.11
C GLY A 142 -11.25 6.29 2.79
N LEU A 143 -10.87 7.57 2.78
CA LEU A 143 -10.77 8.40 1.57
C LEU A 143 -9.73 7.87 0.60
N MET A 144 -8.49 7.60 1.05
CA MET A 144 -7.46 7.05 0.15
C MET A 144 -7.76 5.61 -0.31
N SER A 145 -8.45 4.81 0.52
CA SER A 145 -8.91 3.48 0.11
C SER A 145 -9.97 3.56 -0.98
N ARG A 146 -10.91 4.51 -0.83
CA ARG A 146 -11.93 4.80 -1.83
C ARG A 146 -11.31 5.24 -3.16
N GLU A 147 -10.35 6.16 -3.11
CA GLU A 147 -9.61 6.60 -4.30
C GLU A 147 -9.00 5.40 -5.02
N LEU A 148 -8.24 4.57 -4.30
CA LEU A 148 -7.55 3.42 -4.89
C LEU A 148 -8.51 2.42 -5.54
N ILE A 149 -9.61 2.03 -4.89
CA ILE A 149 -10.50 1.00 -5.44
C ILE A 149 -11.48 1.52 -6.49
N MET A 150 -11.86 2.79 -6.42
CA MET A 150 -12.87 3.36 -7.31
C MET A 150 -12.26 3.98 -8.57
N LYS A 151 -11.08 4.60 -8.44
CA LYS A 151 -10.39 5.22 -9.57
C LYS A 151 -9.41 4.27 -10.25
N HIS A 152 -8.82 3.35 -9.48
CA HIS A 152 -7.81 2.41 -9.94
C HIS A 152 -8.24 0.94 -9.74
N PRO A 153 -9.36 0.49 -10.34
CA PRO A 153 -9.93 -0.83 -10.10
C PRO A 153 -8.97 -1.98 -10.47
N GLY A 154 -7.94 -1.70 -11.26
CA GLY A 154 -6.86 -2.64 -11.58
C GLY A 154 -6.13 -3.18 -10.36
N ILE A 155 -6.16 -2.48 -9.23
CA ILE A 155 -5.55 -2.95 -7.97
C ILE A 155 -6.14 -4.28 -7.49
N SER A 156 -7.39 -4.57 -7.85
CA SER A 156 -8.06 -5.82 -7.46
C SER A 156 -7.35 -7.07 -7.96
N LYS A 157 -6.58 -6.98 -9.07
CA LYS A 157 -5.74 -8.08 -9.56
C LYS A 157 -4.71 -8.55 -8.54
N TYR A 158 -4.31 -7.67 -7.63
CA TYR A 158 -3.29 -7.91 -6.61
C TYR A 158 -3.89 -8.08 -5.22
N SER A 159 -4.81 -7.19 -4.83
CA SER A 159 -5.34 -7.14 -3.47
C SER A 159 -6.23 -8.35 -3.10
N THR A 160 -6.77 -9.05 -4.09
CA THR A 160 -7.58 -10.27 -3.89
C THR A 160 -6.78 -11.57 -3.96
N VAL A 161 -5.49 -11.51 -4.26
CA VAL A 161 -4.63 -12.71 -4.34
C VAL A 161 -4.28 -13.17 -2.93
N TRP A 162 -4.55 -14.45 -2.62
CA TRP A 162 -4.18 -15.05 -1.33
C TRP A 162 -2.69 -15.42 -1.28
N MET A 163 -2.21 -16.12 -2.29
CA MET A 163 -0.80 -16.55 -2.38
C MET A 163 -0.29 -16.41 -3.80
N ASP A 164 0.97 -16.03 -3.95
CA ASP A 164 1.67 -15.97 -5.23
C ASP A 164 3.16 -16.29 -5.00
N THR A 165 3.95 -16.30 -6.04
CA THR A 165 5.40 -16.54 -5.96
C THR A 165 6.12 -15.55 -6.88
N ILE A 166 7.23 -15.03 -6.40
CA ILE A 166 8.16 -14.25 -7.22
C ILE A 166 9.48 -14.98 -7.41
N THR A 167 10.22 -14.63 -8.44
CA THR A 167 11.55 -15.19 -8.70
C THR A 167 12.59 -14.09 -8.52
N HIS A 168 13.48 -14.27 -7.54
CA HIS A 168 14.68 -13.46 -7.42
C HIS A 168 15.69 -13.89 -8.47
N LYS A 169 16.28 -12.90 -9.15
CA LYS A 169 17.39 -13.11 -10.10
C LYS A 169 18.56 -12.27 -9.63
N THR A 170 19.49 -12.92 -8.97
CA THR A 170 20.66 -12.26 -8.38
C THR A 170 21.95 -12.87 -8.94
N LYS A 171 23.09 -12.30 -8.57
CA LYS A 171 24.42 -12.87 -8.91
C LYS A 171 24.62 -14.27 -8.36
N LYS A 172 23.85 -14.68 -7.35
CA LYS A 172 23.92 -16.02 -6.74
C LYS A 172 23.06 -17.05 -7.48
N GLY A 173 22.27 -16.63 -8.49
CA GLY A 173 21.36 -17.47 -9.24
C GLY A 173 19.91 -17.05 -9.07
N GLU A 174 19.01 -17.95 -9.50
CA GLU A 174 17.56 -17.78 -9.38
C GLU A 174 17.04 -18.52 -8.14
N SER A 175 16.13 -17.89 -7.40
CA SER A 175 15.41 -18.51 -6.28
C SER A 175 13.96 -18.03 -6.25
N GLN A 176 13.06 -18.89 -5.77
CA GLN A 176 11.65 -18.52 -5.63
C GLN A 176 11.34 -18.09 -4.19
N PHE A 177 10.48 -17.07 -4.08
CA PHE A 177 9.99 -16.55 -2.82
C PHE A 177 8.46 -16.50 -2.82
N GLY A 178 7.84 -17.16 -1.83
CA GLY A 178 6.40 -17.22 -1.69
C GLY A 178 5.82 -15.96 -1.06
N LEU A 179 4.79 -15.40 -1.68
CA LEU A 179 4.00 -14.29 -1.14
C LEU A 179 2.73 -14.85 -0.49
N THR A 180 2.38 -14.35 0.68
CA THR A 180 1.10 -14.64 1.34
C THR A 180 0.43 -13.34 1.75
N ASN A 181 -0.85 -13.19 1.42
CA ASN A 181 -1.59 -11.98 1.72
C ASN A 181 -1.74 -11.79 3.22
N THR A 182 -1.35 -10.62 3.69
CA THR A 182 -1.47 -10.25 5.10
C THR A 182 -2.92 -10.06 5.54
N ASN A 183 -3.82 -9.78 4.59
CA ASN A 183 -5.26 -9.70 4.84
C ASN A 183 -5.92 -11.08 4.71
N LYS A 184 -6.08 -11.75 5.83
CA LYS A 184 -6.70 -13.10 5.87
C LYS A 184 -8.15 -13.14 5.38
N LEU A 185 -8.87 -11.99 5.37
CA LEU A 185 -10.24 -11.93 4.85
C LEU A 185 -10.31 -12.32 3.37
N VAL A 186 -9.23 -12.12 2.61
CA VAL A 186 -9.13 -12.55 1.20
C VAL A 186 -9.43 -14.05 1.03
N ARG A 187 -9.15 -14.84 2.06
CA ARG A 187 -9.41 -16.29 2.03
C ARG A 187 -10.80 -16.68 2.53
N PHE A 188 -11.41 -15.88 3.41
CA PHE A 188 -12.56 -16.33 4.20
C PHE A 188 -13.84 -15.51 4.00
N TYR A 189 -13.72 -14.28 3.49
CA TYR A 189 -14.86 -13.37 3.42
C TYR A 189 -15.35 -13.23 1.98
N ASP A 190 -16.56 -13.69 1.72
CA ASP A 190 -17.20 -13.61 0.41
C ASP A 190 -17.42 -12.16 -0.03
N GLY A 191 -16.96 -11.83 -1.24
CA GLY A 191 -17.06 -10.48 -1.79
C GLY A 191 -15.93 -9.53 -1.39
N ILE A 192 -14.92 -10.02 -0.65
CA ILE A 192 -13.73 -9.21 -0.33
C ILE A 192 -13.01 -8.74 -1.61
N THR A 193 -12.59 -7.49 -1.65
CA THR A 193 -11.79 -6.93 -2.74
C THR A 193 -10.41 -6.43 -2.27
N GLY A 194 -10.11 -6.59 -0.97
CA GLY A 194 -8.84 -6.21 -0.37
C GLY A 194 -9.05 -5.62 1.02
N LEU A 195 -8.25 -4.68 1.53
CA LEU A 195 -7.24 -3.92 0.80
C LEU A 195 -5.87 -4.09 1.47
N LYS A 196 -5.70 -3.58 2.72
CA LYS A 196 -4.40 -3.52 3.38
C LYS A 196 -4.50 -3.67 4.89
N THR A 197 -3.55 -4.43 5.46
CA THR A 197 -3.30 -4.50 6.90
C THR A 197 -2.11 -3.63 7.30
N GLY A 198 -2.04 -3.27 8.56
CA GLY A 198 -0.89 -2.62 9.17
C GLY A 198 -0.65 -3.16 10.58
N SER A 199 0.61 -3.29 10.97
CA SER A 199 0.98 -3.63 12.34
C SER A 199 2.38 -3.13 12.66
N THR A 200 2.51 -2.40 13.76
CA THR A 200 3.78 -2.06 14.42
C THR A 200 3.58 -2.11 15.92
N SER A 201 4.65 -1.99 16.69
CA SER A 201 4.55 -1.92 18.15
C SER A 201 3.73 -0.71 18.62
N LYS A 202 3.79 0.41 17.91
CA LYS A 202 3.05 1.64 18.22
C LYS A 202 1.61 1.60 17.71
N ALA A 203 1.42 1.25 16.45
CA ALA A 203 0.11 1.24 15.78
C ALA A 203 -0.81 0.09 16.22
N LYS A 204 -0.23 -0.98 16.79
CA LYS A 204 -0.93 -2.25 17.02
C LYS A 204 -1.44 -2.84 15.71
N TYR A 205 -2.71 -3.20 15.61
CA TYR A 205 -3.28 -3.80 14.41
C TYR A 205 -4.24 -2.83 13.73
N CYS A 206 -3.97 -2.55 12.48
CA CYS A 206 -4.79 -1.70 11.63
C CYS A 206 -5.25 -2.49 10.41
N LEU A 207 -6.45 -2.19 9.91
CA LEU A 207 -7.02 -2.82 8.74
C LEU A 207 -7.84 -1.79 7.95
N SER A 208 -7.59 -1.72 6.64
CA SER A 208 -8.56 -1.24 5.67
C SER A 208 -9.04 -2.43 4.85
N ALA A 209 -10.28 -2.84 5.05
CA ALA A 209 -10.94 -3.91 4.31
C ALA A 209 -11.92 -3.33 3.31
N THR A 210 -11.95 -3.88 2.09
CA THR A 210 -12.88 -3.49 1.04
C THR A 210 -13.64 -4.70 0.53
N ALA A 211 -14.92 -4.55 0.28
CA ALA A 211 -15.76 -5.63 -0.22
C ALA A 211 -16.82 -5.09 -1.19
N LYS A 212 -17.20 -5.93 -2.18
CA LYS A 212 -18.31 -5.66 -3.09
C LYS A 212 -19.43 -6.68 -2.84
N ARG A 213 -20.57 -6.19 -2.36
CA ARG A 213 -21.74 -7.05 -2.09
C ARG A 213 -23.03 -6.35 -2.51
N ASN A 214 -23.92 -7.07 -3.22
CA ASN A 214 -25.21 -6.57 -3.67
C ASN A 214 -25.13 -5.20 -4.38
N GLY A 215 -24.09 -5.01 -5.19
CA GLY A 215 -23.86 -3.76 -5.92
C GLY A 215 -23.22 -2.63 -5.09
N LEU A 216 -23.05 -2.80 -3.79
CA LEU A 216 -22.39 -1.83 -2.91
C LEU A 216 -20.89 -2.10 -2.81
N ASN A 217 -20.10 -1.03 -2.88
CA ASN A 217 -18.68 -1.06 -2.55
C ASN A 217 -18.50 -0.57 -1.10
N LEU A 218 -18.09 -1.45 -0.22
CA LEU A 218 -17.95 -1.16 1.21
C LEU A 218 -16.49 -1.04 1.59
N ILE A 219 -16.17 -0.03 2.39
CA ILE A 219 -14.83 0.23 2.91
C ILE A 219 -14.92 0.31 4.43
N ALA A 220 -14.27 -0.62 5.12
CA ALA A 220 -14.22 -0.65 6.59
C ALA A 220 -12.79 -0.41 7.05
N VAL A 221 -12.59 0.61 7.88
CA VAL A 221 -11.28 0.95 8.46
C VAL A 221 -11.32 0.82 9.96
N VAL A 222 -10.28 0.15 10.50
CA VAL A 222 -10.01 0.03 11.93
C VAL A 222 -8.54 0.37 12.17
N MET A 223 -8.32 1.26 13.14
CA MET A 223 -6.99 1.68 13.56
C MET A 223 -6.86 1.63 15.08
#